data_eafca5d7fbd864391c16418f7729cfee
#
_entry.id   eafca5d7fbd864391c16418f7729cfee
#
_cell.length_a   1.000
_cell.length_b   1.000
_cell.length_c   1.000
_cell.angle_alpha   90.00
_cell.angle_beta   90.00
_cell.angle_gamma   90.00
#
_symmetry.space_group_name_H-M   'P 1'
#
loop_
_entity.id
_entity.type
_entity.pdbx_description
1 polymer ?
#
loop_
_entity_poly.entity_id
_entity_poly.type
_entity_poly.pdbx_seq_one_letter_code
_entity_poly.pdbx_strand_id
1 'polypeptide(L)'
;MSNVKLNPLDQMVADYSLVTNGYSGKAPNNPYPMLAEKRAKCPVMHGDILLENMIPSMADYMMTGRPTISLFRYKDIHAVLMNPKDWLSYIVGDGFGAAVDNMLLTAMDGKEHDKF
;
A
#
# COMPACT_ATOMS: atom_id res chain seq x y z
N MET A 1 16.07 26.73 14.57
CA MET A 1 15.29 25.52 14.73
C MET A 1 16.25 24.36 14.80
N SER A 2 16.30 23.67 15.93
CA SER A 2 17.14 22.49 16.09
C SER A 2 16.53 21.34 15.24
N ASN A 3 17.27 20.86 14.25
CA ASN A 3 16.96 19.60 13.57
C ASN A 3 17.17 18.44 14.55
N VAL A 4 16.16 18.14 15.35
CA VAL A 4 16.15 16.93 16.15
C VAL A 4 16.01 15.77 15.15
N LYS A 5 17.08 15.01 14.93
CA LYS A 5 16.98 13.74 14.21
C LYS A 5 16.10 12.81 15.05
N LEU A 6 14.93 12.51 14.54
CA LEU A 6 14.06 11.47 15.10
C LEU A 6 14.79 10.11 15.01
N ASN A 7 14.52 9.22 15.96
CA ASN A 7 14.95 7.84 15.80
C ASN A 7 14.14 7.17 14.65
N PRO A 8 14.59 6.04 14.10
CA PRO A 8 13.95 5.42 12.94
C PRO A 8 12.46 5.10 13.15
N LEU A 9 12.06 4.72 14.36
CA LEU A 9 10.67 4.41 14.68
C LEU A 9 9.81 5.67 14.71
N ASP A 10 10.28 6.73 15.38
CA ASP A 10 9.57 8.00 15.44
C ASP A 10 9.45 8.64 14.04
N GLN A 11 10.49 8.49 13.21
CA GLN A 11 10.44 8.94 11.82
C GLN A 11 9.35 8.19 11.04
N MET A 12 9.30 6.87 11.17
CA MET A 12 8.30 6.03 10.50
C MET A 12 6.88 6.37 10.95
N VAL A 13 6.66 6.62 12.24
CA VAL A 13 5.34 7.04 12.77
C VAL A 13 4.96 8.41 12.24
N ALA A 14 5.90 9.34 12.16
CA ALA A 14 5.66 10.67 11.60
C ALA A 14 5.29 10.60 10.11
N ASP A 15 6.01 9.78 9.34
CA ASP A 15 5.76 9.58 7.91
C ASP A 15 4.43 8.87 7.67
N TYR A 16 4.09 7.88 8.49
CA TYR A 16 2.77 7.23 8.47
C TYR A 16 1.64 8.24 8.72
N SER A 17 1.83 9.13 9.71
CA SER A 17 0.86 10.18 10.00
C SER A 17 0.71 11.16 8.85
N LEU A 18 1.78 11.50 8.14
CA LEU A 18 1.72 12.33 6.94
C LEU A 18 0.90 11.66 5.83
N VAL A 19 1.12 10.37 5.60
CA VAL A 19 0.36 9.61 4.60
C VAL A 19 -1.12 9.54 4.99
N THR A 20 -1.44 9.15 6.22
CA THR A 20 -2.84 9.05 6.68
C THR A 20 -3.56 10.39 6.69
N ASN A 21 -2.90 11.47 7.11
CA ASN A 21 -3.46 12.83 7.07
C ASN A 21 -3.62 13.33 5.61
N GLY A 22 -2.73 12.90 4.71
CA GLY A 22 -2.84 13.17 3.28
C GLY A 22 -4.11 12.58 2.67
N TYR A 23 -4.54 11.41 3.13
CA TYR A 23 -5.78 10.78 2.68
C TYR A 23 -7.03 11.59 3.06
N SER A 24 -7.06 12.16 4.25
CA SER A 24 -8.27 12.79 4.80
C SER A 24 -8.63 14.13 4.14
N GLY A 25 -7.74 14.76 3.39
CA GLY A 25 -7.98 16.08 2.79
C GLY A 25 -7.77 16.18 1.28
N LYS A 26 -7.18 15.17 0.64
CA LYS A 26 -6.77 15.22 -0.78
C LYS A 26 -7.48 14.21 -1.67
N ALA A 27 -8.16 13.22 -1.08
CA ALA A 27 -8.95 12.30 -1.88
C ALA A 27 -10.10 13.07 -2.57
N PRO A 28 -10.40 12.78 -3.84
CA PRO A 28 -11.52 13.40 -4.51
C PRO A 28 -12.82 13.07 -3.75
N ASN A 29 -13.70 14.05 -3.57
CA ASN A 29 -14.99 13.88 -2.87
C ASN A 29 -15.83 12.73 -3.47
N ASN A 30 -15.67 12.47 -4.76
CA ASN A 30 -16.29 11.36 -5.45
C ASN A 30 -15.28 10.69 -6.38
N PRO A 31 -14.64 9.58 -5.98
CA PRO A 31 -13.66 8.87 -6.80
C PRO A 31 -14.29 7.99 -7.88
N TYR A 32 -15.58 7.71 -7.81
CA TYR A 32 -16.24 6.71 -8.67
C TYR A 32 -16.18 7.01 -10.17
N PRO A 33 -16.36 8.24 -10.67
CA PRO A 33 -16.23 8.54 -12.10
C PRO A 33 -14.83 8.21 -12.64
N MET A 34 -13.78 8.63 -11.92
CA MET A 34 -12.39 8.34 -12.27
C MET A 34 -12.12 6.83 -12.28
N LEU A 35 -12.57 6.12 -11.24
CA LEU A 35 -12.39 4.66 -11.16
C LEU A 35 -13.17 3.93 -12.26
N ALA A 36 -14.35 4.43 -12.66
CA ALA A 36 -15.11 3.88 -13.77
C ALA A 36 -14.36 4.04 -15.10
N GLU A 37 -13.75 5.19 -15.33
CA GLU A 37 -12.92 5.45 -16.50
C GLU A 37 -11.71 4.53 -16.54
N LYS A 38 -10.98 4.36 -15.44
CA LYS A 38 -9.85 3.43 -15.33
C LYS A 38 -10.28 1.99 -15.61
N ARG A 39 -11.42 1.54 -15.05
CA ARG A 39 -11.98 0.21 -15.35
C ARG A 39 -12.24 -0.03 -16.83
N ALA A 40 -12.69 1.00 -17.53
CA ALA A 40 -13.03 0.90 -18.95
C ALA A 40 -11.79 0.94 -19.85
N LYS A 41 -10.87 1.87 -19.58
CA LYS A 41 -9.74 2.17 -20.47
C LYS A 41 -8.43 1.47 -20.09
N CYS A 42 -8.15 1.35 -18.81
CA CYS A 42 -6.88 0.81 -18.30
C CYS A 42 -7.10 0.00 -17.02
N PRO A 43 -7.70 -1.19 -17.10
CA PRO A 43 -8.08 -1.98 -15.93
C PRO A 43 -6.89 -2.51 -15.12
N VAL A 44 -5.72 -2.56 -15.73
CA VAL A 44 -4.43 -2.89 -15.10
C VAL A 44 -3.46 -1.76 -15.46
N MET A 45 -3.09 -0.95 -14.49
CA MET A 45 -2.24 0.20 -14.68
C MET A 45 -0.87 -0.03 -14.03
N HIS A 46 0.20 0.21 -14.78
CA HIS A 46 1.54 0.29 -14.20
C HIS A 46 1.68 1.63 -13.47
N GLY A 47 1.90 1.57 -12.20
CA GLY A 47 2.00 2.72 -11.31
C GLY A 47 0.94 2.71 -10.20
N ASP A 48 1.06 3.68 -9.32
CA ASP A 48 0.17 3.87 -8.17
C ASP A 48 -0.87 4.95 -8.48
N ILE A 49 -2.15 4.58 -8.44
CA ILE A 49 -3.25 5.49 -8.68
C ILE A 49 -3.31 6.65 -7.68
N LEU A 50 -2.82 6.45 -6.47
CA LEU A 50 -2.76 7.50 -5.46
C LEU A 50 -1.75 8.56 -5.86
N LEU A 51 -0.54 8.14 -6.25
CA LEU A 51 0.51 9.06 -6.71
C LEU A 51 0.12 9.78 -8.00
N GLU A 52 -0.57 9.10 -8.93
CA GLU A 52 -1.09 9.74 -10.14
C GLU A 52 -2.03 10.90 -9.80
N ASN A 53 -2.75 10.80 -8.68
CA ASN A 53 -3.65 11.84 -8.19
C ASN A 53 -3.01 12.75 -7.12
N MET A 54 -1.69 12.75 -7.00
CA MET A 54 -0.93 13.53 -6.01
C MET A 54 -1.35 13.25 -4.56
N ILE A 55 -1.79 12.03 -4.28
CA ILE A 55 -2.14 11.56 -2.95
C ILE A 55 -0.95 10.72 -2.45
N PRO A 56 -0.43 10.98 -1.25
CA PRO A 56 0.62 10.18 -0.67
C PRO A 56 0.23 8.70 -0.62
N SER A 57 1.16 7.81 -0.99
CA SER A 57 0.93 6.38 -1.07
C SER A 57 1.80 5.62 -0.08
N MET A 58 1.18 4.71 0.67
CA MET A 58 1.92 3.78 1.52
C MET A 58 2.80 2.83 0.70
N ALA A 59 2.36 2.46 -0.50
CA ALA A 59 3.13 1.57 -1.36
C ALA A 59 4.44 2.22 -1.81
N ASP A 60 4.41 3.51 -2.14
CA ASP A 60 5.62 4.26 -2.50
C ASP A 60 6.57 4.38 -1.30
N TYR A 61 6.02 4.75 -0.15
CA TYR A 61 6.80 4.92 1.07
C TYR A 61 7.46 3.63 1.55
N MET A 62 6.71 2.53 1.59
CA MET A 62 7.19 1.26 2.15
C MET A 62 7.99 0.40 1.16
N MET A 63 7.87 0.66 -0.13
CA MET A 63 8.35 -0.20 -1.19
C MET A 63 9.16 0.55 -2.25
N THR A 64 9.91 1.54 -1.82
CA THR A 64 10.74 2.36 -2.70
C THR A 64 11.57 1.50 -3.66
N GLY A 65 11.45 1.75 -4.95
CA GLY A 65 12.17 1.05 -6.01
C GLY A 65 11.50 -0.23 -6.51
N ARG A 66 10.35 -0.66 -5.95
CA ARG A 66 9.57 -1.79 -6.47
C ARG A 66 8.48 -1.31 -7.43
N PRO A 67 8.25 -2.03 -8.55
CA PRO A 67 7.17 -1.68 -9.46
C PRO A 67 5.81 -1.88 -8.78
N THR A 68 4.94 -0.89 -8.92
CA THR A 68 3.57 -0.92 -8.42
C THR A 68 2.60 -1.13 -9.56
N ILE A 69 1.55 -1.89 -9.34
CA ILE A 69 0.46 -2.12 -10.29
C ILE A 69 -0.86 -1.85 -9.58
N SER A 70 -1.71 -1.03 -10.21
CA SER A 70 -3.06 -0.74 -9.74
C SER A 70 -4.09 -1.54 -10.54
N LEU A 71 -5.00 -2.22 -9.83
CA LEU A 71 -6.06 -3.02 -10.42
C LEU A 71 -7.42 -2.36 -10.17
N PHE A 72 -8.28 -2.32 -11.20
CA PHE A 72 -9.57 -1.61 -11.12
C PHE A 72 -10.80 -2.48 -11.34
N ARG A 73 -10.65 -3.71 -11.84
CA ARG A 73 -11.77 -4.65 -12.04
C ARG A 73 -11.86 -5.64 -10.90
N TYR A 74 -13.08 -5.87 -10.44
CA TYR A 74 -13.36 -6.85 -9.38
C TYR A 74 -12.75 -8.22 -9.67
N LYS A 75 -12.92 -8.74 -10.89
CA LYS A 75 -12.39 -10.06 -11.27
C LYS A 75 -10.87 -10.17 -11.13
N ASP A 76 -10.16 -9.10 -11.48
CA ASP A 76 -8.70 -9.08 -11.42
C ASP A 76 -8.22 -8.99 -9.96
N ILE A 77 -8.86 -8.14 -9.17
CA ILE A 77 -8.62 -8.02 -7.72
C ILE A 77 -8.92 -9.34 -7.01
N HIS A 78 -10.07 -9.95 -7.31
CA HIS A 78 -10.47 -11.23 -6.74
C HIS A 78 -9.46 -12.34 -7.09
N ALA A 79 -9.00 -12.41 -8.36
CA ALA A 79 -8.01 -13.40 -8.79
C ALA A 79 -6.69 -13.26 -8.02
N VAL A 80 -6.22 -12.04 -7.78
CA VAL A 80 -5.03 -11.78 -6.97
C VAL A 80 -5.23 -12.23 -5.53
N LEU A 81 -6.33 -11.80 -4.89
CA LEU A 81 -6.59 -12.10 -3.47
C LEU A 81 -6.81 -13.60 -3.22
N MET A 82 -7.31 -14.35 -4.20
CA MET A 82 -7.56 -15.79 -4.08
C MET A 82 -6.36 -16.65 -4.49
N ASN A 83 -5.25 -16.07 -4.86
CA ASN A 83 -4.05 -16.79 -5.27
C ASN A 83 -2.84 -16.49 -4.38
N PRO A 84 -2.77 -17.05 -3.18
CA PRO A 84 -1.68 -16.81 -2.24
C PRO A 84 -0.35 -17.46 -2.66
N LYS A 85 -0.33 -18.26 -3.73
CA LYS A 85 0.90 -18.87 -4.23
C LYS A 85 1.75 -17.89 -5.03
N ASP A 86 1.08 -17.05 -5.83
CA ASP A 86 1.77 -16.10 -6.72
C ASP A 86 1.78 -14.67 -6.15
N TRP A 87 0.86 -14.38 -5.21
CA TRP A 87 0.70 -13.06 -4.60
C TRP A 87 0.89 -13.14 -3.09
N LEU A 88 2.08 -12.81 -2.66
CA LEU A 88 2.52 -12.97 -1.28
C LEU A 88 2.28 -11.69 -0.48
N SER A 89 1.91 -11.86 0.78
CA SER A 89 1.66 -10.76 1.72
C SER A 89 2.91 -10.35 2.49
N TYR A 90 3.98 -11.16 2.47
CA TYR A 90 5.19 -10.92 3.25
C TYR A 90 5.83 -9.54 3.00
N ILE A 91 5.50 -8.90 1.89
CA ILE A 91 5.98 -7.57 1.54
C ILE A 91 5.59 -6.50 2.59
N VAL A 92 4.52 -6.74 3.34
CA VAL A 92 4.13 -5.90 4.49
C VAL A 92 5.22 -5.93 5.56
N GLY A 93 5.95 -7.05 5.65
CA GLY A 93 7.08 -7.22 6.55
C GLY A 93 8.29 -6.35 6.22
N ASP A 94 8.47 -5.99 4.95
CA ASP A 94 9.58 -5.13 4.51
C ASP A 94 9.37 -3.65 4.91
N GLY A 95 8.13 -3.28 5.25
CA GLY A 95 7.76 -1.94 5.68
C GLY A 95 7.39 -1.90 7.16
N PHE A 96 6.13 -1.62 7.45
CA PHE A 96 5.63 -1.51 8.82
C PHE A 96 5.82 -2.80 9.64
N GLY A 97 5.72 -3.97 9.02
CA GLY A 97 5.95 -5.26 9.66
C GLY A 97 7.36 -5.40 10.25
N ALA A 98 8.37 -4.83 9.59
CA ALA A 98 9.74 -4.84 10.11
C ALA A 98 9.88 -4.11 11.45
N ALA A 99 9.09 -3.06 11.68
CA ALA A 99 9.11 -2.29 12.92
C ALA A 99 8.51 -3.04 14.11
N VAL A 100 7.66 -4.02 13.84
CA VAL A 100 7.02 -4.88 14.86
C VAL A 100 7.53 -6.33 14.79
N ASP A 101 8.76 -6.50 14.31
CA ASP A 101 9.47 -7.78 14.21
C ASP A 101 8.69 -8.85 13.43
N ASN A 102 7.97 -8.42 12.39
CA ASN A 102 7.14 -9.28 11.52
C ASN A 102 6.07 -10.11 12.25
N MET A 103 5.61 -9.64 13.41
CA MET A 103 4.56 -10.32 14.19
C MET A 103 3.14 -10.07 13.66
N LEU A 104 3.00 -9.36 12.54
CA LEU A 104 1.69 -9.13 11.94
C LEU A 104 1.25 -10.33 11.11
N LEU A 105 0.06 -10.84 11.38
CA LEU A 105 -0.54 -11.93 10.60
C LEU A 105 -0.63 -11.60 9.10
N THR A 106 -0.88 -10.34 8.76
CA THR A 106 -0.93 -9.83 7.38
C THR A 106 0.43 -9.82 6.66
N ALA A 107 1.53 -10.02 7.39
CA ALA A 107 2.88 -10.14 6.82
C ALA A 107 3.33 -11.60 6.67
N MET A 108 2.49 -12.55 7.06
CA MET A 108 2.78 -13.97 7.01
C MET A 108 2.10 -14.63 5.83
N ASP A 109 2.76 -15.60 5.22
CA ASP A 109 2.24 -16.38 4.09
C ASP A 109 2.37 -17.88 4.35
N GLY A 110 1.47 -18.67 3.72
CA GLY A 110 1.52 -20.12 3.72
C GLY A 110 1.49 -20.73 5.12
N LYS A 111 2.41 -21.66 5.38
CA LYS A 111 2.44 -22.44 6.64
C LYS A 111 2.63 -21.60 7.90
N GLU A 112 3.21 -20.41 7.79
CA GLU A 112 3.34 -19.53 8.95
C GLU A 112 2.01 -18.91 9.31
N HIS A 113 1.26 -18.47 8.31
CA HIS A 113 -0.09 -17.95 8.49
C HIS A 113 -1.05 -19.02 9.05
N ASP A 114 -0.92 -20.27 8.58
CA ASP A 114 -1.81 -21.38 8.97
C ASP A 114 -1.65 -21.83 10.44
N LYS A 115 -0.63 -21.34 11.15
CA LYS A 115 -0.41 -21.64 12.58
C LYS A 115 -1.31 -20.84 13.52
N PHE A 116 -1.94 -19.79 13.03
CA PHE A 116 -2.77 -18.85 13.77
C PHE A 116 -4.22 -18.88 13.29
#